data_119ee47de04df17519ffa999a6bc1c81
#
_entry.id   119ee47de04df17519ffa999a6bc1c81
#
_cell.length_a   1.000
_cell.length_b   1.000
_cell.length_c   1.000
_cell.angle_alpha   90.00
_cell.angle_beta   90.00
_cell.angle_gamma   90.00
#
_symmetry.space_group_name_H-M   'P 1'
#
loop_
_entity.id
_entity.type
_entity.pdbx_description
1 polymer ?
#
loop_
_entity_poly.entity_id
_entity_poly.type
_entity_poly.pdbx_seq_one_letter_code
_entity_poly.pdbx_strand_id
1 'polypeptide(L)'
;TLPELCWWMVRNDLADEIPEAVAHKALRLKEDTHQSVTRESDIVPTLPAQQLVQEKAKKIVAMKVDPETPESFMLKPKRRRWVNEKYTRWVKAQPCVCCNKQADDPHHLIGHGQGGMGTKAHDLFVIPLCREHHDELHADPVAFEAKYGDQLMLVFRVIDRALAIGVLA
;
A
#
# COMPACT_ATOMS: atom_id res chain seq x y z
N THR A 1 -30.19 17.97 23.77
CA THR A 1 -30.32 17.31 22.44
C THR A 1 -30.56 15.81 22.60
N LEU A 2 -31.06 15.14 21.54
CA LEU A 2 -31.32 13.69 21.56
C LEU A 2 -30.05 12.87 21.90
N PRO A 3 -28.87 13.15 21.32
CA PRO A 3 -27.63 12.46 21.69
C PRO A 3 -27.24 12.64 23.15
N GLU A 4 -27.44 13.82 23.73
CA GLU A 4 -27.15 14.10 25.14
C GLU A 4 -28.08 13.32 26.08
N LEU A 5 -29.36 13.21 25.72
CA LEU A 5 -30.31 12.42 26.46
C LEU A 5 -29.94 10.92 26.47
N CYS A 6 -29.62 10.36 25.27
CA CYS A 6 -29.17 8.97 25.17
C CYS A 6 -27.90 8.74 26.00
N TRP A 7 -26.93 9.66 25.93
CA TRP A 7 -25.70 9.57 26.71
C TRP A 7 -25.96 9.63 28.22
N TRP A 8 -26.88 10.50 28.68
CA TRP A 8 -27.30 10.58 30.07
C TRP A 8 -27.93 9.27 30.53
N MET A 9 -28.80 8.65 29.69
CA MET A 9 -29.43 7.38 29.99
C MET A 9 -28.39 6.26 30.15
N VAL A 10 -27.43 6.17 29.24
CA VAL A 10 -26.34 5.19 29.35
C VAL A 10 -25.53 5.36 30.62
N ARG A 11 -25.23 6.59 31.03
CA ARG A 11 -24.50 6.86 32.27
C ARG A 11 -25.27 6.50 33.56
N ASN A 12 -26.57 6.40 33.46
CA ASN A 12 -27.45 6.05 34.59
C ASN A 12 -27.98 4.62 34.51
N ASP A 13 -27.28 3.73 33.77
CA ASP A 13 -27.63 2.32 33.58
C ASP A 13 -29.02 2.07 32.99
N LEU A 14 -29.54 3.02 32.21
CA LEU A 14 -30.83 2.97 31.51
C LEU A 14 -30.66 2.70 29.99
N ALA A 15 -29.53 2.08 29.57
CA ALA A 15 -29.23 1.83 28.16
C ALA A 15 -30.31 0.96 27.51
N ASP A 16 -30.81 -0.04 28.20
CA ASP A 16 -31.81 -1.00 27.71
C ASP A 16 -33.20 -0.37 27.50
N GLU A 17 -33.43 0.80 28.10
CA GLU A 17 -34.67 1.57 27.95
C GLU A 17 -34.68 2.46 26.71
N ILE A 18 -33.56 2.53 25.97
CA ILE A 18 -33.45 3.34 24.77
C ILE A 18 -33.94 2.53 23.57
N PRO A 19 -35.05 2.92 22.90
CA PRO A 19 -35.49 2.25 21.68
C PRO A 19 -34.41 2.32 20.60
N GLU A 20 -34.18 1.22 19.91
CA GLU A 20 -33.14 1.11 18.86
C GLU A 20 -33.23 2.24 17.80
N ALA A 21 -34.43 2.55 17.35
CA ALA A 21 -34.67 3.64 16.41
C ALA A 21 -34.23 5.02 16.96
N VAL A 22 -34.33 5.23 18.26
CA VAL A 22 -33.88 6.46 18.91
C VAL A 22 -32.38 6.49 19.02
N ALA A 23 -31.73 5.35 19.32
CA ALA A 23 -30.29 5.21 19.36
C ALA A 23 -29.68 5.46 17.97
N HIS A 24 -30.23 4.86 16.92
CA HIS A 24 -29.80 5.06 15.53
C HIS A 24 -29.88 6.55 15.14
N LYS A 25 -30.98 7.22 15.46
CA LYS A 25 -31.16 8.63 15.17
C LYS A 25 -30.20 9.52 15.97
N ALA A 26 -29.91 9.19 17.23
CA ALA A 26 -28.97 9.91 18.06
C ALA A 26 -27.54 9.79 17.54
N LEU A 27 -27.16 8.60 17.09
CA LEU A 27 -25.84 8.29 16.52
C LEU A 27 -25.71 8.68 15.05
N ARG A 28 -26.80 9.17 14.42
CA ARG A 28 -26.83 9.47 12.96
C ARG A 28 -26.46 8.27 12.11
N LEU A 29 -26.74 7.06 12.55
CA LEU A 29 -26.56 5.87 11.74
C LEU A 29 -27.59 5.87 10.61
N LYS A 30 -27.17 5.50 9.43
CA LYS A 30 -28.10 5.24 8.32
C LYS A 30 -28.86 3.98 8.67
N GLU A 31 -30.18 4.00 8.50
CA GLU A 31 -30.95 2.77 8.57
C GLU A 31 -30.41 1.82 7.51
N ASP A 32 -29.95 0.64 7.93
CA ASP A 32 -29.59 -0.42 7.02
C ASP A 32 -30.87 -0.86 6.31
N THR A 33 -31.02 -0.40 5.08
CA THR A 33 -32.05 -0.90 4.17
C THR A 33 -31.67 -2.29 3.63
N HIS A 34 -31.08 -3.14 4.48
CA HIS A 34 -31.00 -4.55 4.16
C HIS A 34 -32.43 -5.09 4.19
N GLN A 35 -33.02 -5.19 3.00
CA GLN A 35 -34.17 -6.03 2.82
C GLN A 35 -33.78 -7.42 3.33
N SER A 36 -34.24 -7.77 4.53
CA SER A 36 -34.08 -9.11 5.03
C SER A 36 -34.75 -10.05 4.01
N VAL A 37 -33.95 -10.89 3.41
CA VAL A 37 -34.45 -11.96 2.52
C VAL A 37 -35.29 -12.88 3.43
N THR A 38 -36.59 -12.68 3.40
CA THR A 38 -37.51 -13.35 4.31
C THR A 38 -37.99 -14.70 3.79
N ARG A 39 -37.69 -15.05 2.53
CA ARG A 39 -38.05 -16.33 1.94
C ARG A 39 -36.99 -16.87 0.98
N GLU A 40 -36.75 -18.14 1.01
CA GLU A 40 -35.83 -18.83 0.10
C GLU A 40 -36.22 -18.65 -1.39
N SER A 41 -37.51 -18.38 -1.67
CA SER A 41 -38.03 -18.00 -2.98
C SER A 41 -37.59 -16.61 -3.49
N ASP A 42 -37.11 -15.75 -2.62
CA ASP A 42 -36.63 -14.40 -2.96
C ASP A 42 -35.18 -14.42 -3.42
N ILE A 43 -34.49 -15.54 -3.21
CA ILE A 43 -33.14 -15.79 -3.74
C ILE A 43 -33.33 -16.36 -5.16
N VAL A 44 -33.59 -15.49 -6.12
CA VAL A 44 -33.47 -15.87 -7.53
C VAL A 44 -32.01 -15.81 -7.90
N PRO A 45 -31.31 -16.93 -8.09
CA PRO A 45 -29.97 -16.90 -8.62
C PRO A 45 -30.06 -16.32 -10.02
N THR A 46 -29.53 -15.11 -10.22
CA THR A 46 -29.51 -14.41 -11.51
C THR A 46 -28.80 -15.18 -12.61
N LEU A 47 -28.01 -16.19 -12.24
CA LEU A 47 -27.33 -17.11 -13.16
C LEU A 47 -27.16 -18.49 -12.50
N PRO A 48 -27.28 -19.59 -13.23
CA PRO A 48 -26.92 -20.91 -12.72
C PRO A 48 -25.49 -20.91 -12.16
N ALA A 49 -25.28 -21.59 -11.04
CA ALA A 49 -23.96 -21.62 -10.35
C ALA A 49 -22.80 -21.97 -11.30
N GLN A 50 -23.05 -22.84 -12.28
CA GLN A 50 -22.07 -23.21 -13.31
C GLN A 50 -21.68 -22.01 -14.21
N GLN A 51 -22.63 -21.15 -14.58
CA GLN A 51 -22.33 -19.95 -15.39
C GLN A 51 -21.59 -18.89 -14.58
N LEU A 52 -21.92 -18.71 -13.30
CA LEU A 52 -21.20 -17.84 -12.38
C LEU A 52 -19.75 -18.28 -12.17
N VAL A 53 -19.53 -19.60 -12.03
CA VAL A 53 -18.17 -20.16 -11.91
C VAL A 53 -17.41 -19.98 -13.23
N GLN A 54 -18.04 -20.19 -14.38
CA GLN A 54 -17.42 -19.99 -15.68
C GLN A 54 -17.08 -18.52 -15.95
N GLU A 55 -17.95 -17.56 -15.57
CA GLU A 55 -17.66 -16.13 -15.72
C GLU A 55 -16.56 -15.66 -14.78
N LYS A 56 -16.56 -16.14 -13.54
CA LYS A 56 -15.47 -15.85 -12.61
C LYS A 56 -14.16 -16.51 -13.05
N ALA A 57 -14.19 -17.73 -13.55
CA ALA A 57 -13.03 -18.42 -14.13
C ALA A 57 -12.49 -17.67 -15.35
N LYS A 58 -13.35 -17.17 -16.26
CA LYS A 58 -12.95 -16.33 -17.40
C LYS A 58 -12.28 -15.04 -16.93
N LYS A 59 -12.79 -14.39 -15.87
CA LYS A 59 -12.16 -13.21 -15.28
C LYS A 59 -10.80 -13.49 -14.64
N ILE A 60 -10.64 -14.65 -14.00
CA ILE A 60 -9.36 -15.10 -13.41
C ILE A 60 -8.35 -15.44 -14.51
N VAL A 61 -8.78 -16.13 -15.57
CA VAL A 61 -7.92 -16.45 -16.73
C VAL A 61 -7.59 -15.19 -17.56
N ALA A 62 -8.44 -14.17 -17.51
CA ALA A 62 -8.16 -12.86 -18.14
C ALA A 62 -7.25 -11.96 -17.30
N MET A 63 -6.87 -12.34 -16.08
CA MET A 63 -5.70 -11.77 -15.46
C MET A 63 -4.49 -12.16 -16.32
N LYS A 64 -3.95 -11.17 -17.04
CA LYS A 64 -2.81 -11.31 -17.94
C LYS A 64 -1.58 -11.81 -17.20
N VAL A 65 -1.54 -13.09 -16.92
CA VAL A 65 -0.28 -13.80 -16.90
C VAL A 65 0.02 -14.04 -18.37
N ASP A 66 0.88 -13.24 -18.95
CA ASP A 66 1.45 -13.56 -20.27
C ASP A 66 2.43 -14.72 -20.06
N PRO A 67 2.01 -16.00 -20.33
CA PRO A 67 2.90 -17.13 -20.12
C PRO A 67 4.03 -17.16 -21.15
N GLU A 68 3.97 -16.28 -22.15
CA GLU A 68 4.88 -16.24 -23.29
C GLU A 68 5.70 -14.95 -23.34
N THR A 69 6.00 -14.34 -22.19
CA THR A 69 6.98 -13.25 -22.21
C THR A 69 8.29 -13.77 -22.78
N PRO A 70 8.97 -13.02 -23.68
CA PRO A 70 10.25 -13.44 -24.23
C PRO A 70 11.26 -13.87 -23.15
N GLU A 71 11.12 -13.33 -21.96
CA GLU A 71 11.94 -13.66 -20.79
C GLU A 71 11.64 -15.04 -20.19
N SER A 72 10.44 -15.62 -20.40
CA SER A 72 10.08 -16.94 -19.85
C SER A 72 10.89 -18.08 -20.47
N PHE A 73 11.42 -17.88 -21.68
CA PHE A 73 12.29 -18.84 -22.38
C PHE A 73 13.78 -18.63 -22.10
N MET A 74 14.15 -17.60 -21.36
CA MET A 74 15.55 -17.34 -21.02
C MET A 74 15.98 -18.15 -19.80
N LEU A 75 17.12 -18.84 -19.88
CA LEU A 75 17.76 -19.52 -18.73
C LEU A 75 18.01 -18.58 -17.55
N LYS A 76 18.27 -17.30 -17.83
CA LYS A 76 18.40 -16.21 -16.83
C LYS A 76 17.68 -14.98 -17.35
N PRO A 77 16.38 -14.86 -17.11
CA PRO A 77 15.63 -13.70 -17.58
C PRO A 77 16.17 -12.41 -16.94
N LYS A 78 16.30 -11.38 -17.75
CA LYS A 78 16.65 -10.05 -17.25
C LYS A 78 15.52 -9.52 -16.37
N ARG A 79 15.85 -9.08 -15.16
CA ARG A 79 14.89 -8.41 -14.30
C ARG A 79 14.36 -7.15 -14.98
N ARG A 80 13.04 -7.06 -15.12
CA ARG A 80 12.38 -5.81 -15.53
C ARG A 80 12.36 -4.88 -14.33
N ARG A 81 13.03 -3.74 -14.46
CA ARG A 81 12.99 -2.69 -13.45
C ARG A 81 11.58 -2.09 -13.40
N TRP A 82 11.00 -2.03 -12.21
CA TRP A 82 9.82 -1.22 -11.98
C TRP A 82 10.22 0.26 -11.92
N VAL A 83 9.60 1.09 -12.78
CA VAL A 83 9.93 2.50 -12.94
C VAL A 83 8.72 3.34 -12.52
N ASN A 84 8.93 4.31 -11.64
CA ASN A 84 7.90 5.25 -11.20
C ASN A 84 8.50 6.64 -10.98
N GLU A 85 8.41 7.47 -12.02
CA GLU A 85 8.95 8.84 -11.97
C GLU A 85 8.26 9.74 -10.94
N LYS A 86 6.97 9.53 -10.66
CA LYS A 86 6.26 10.30 -9.63
C LYS A 86 6.83 10.03 -8.25
N TYR A 87 7.07 8.75 -7.95
CA TYR A 87 7.65 8.34 -6.68
C TYR A 87 9.09 8.84 -6.52
N THR A 88 9.95 8.65 -7.51
CA THR A 88 11.35 9.11 -7.45
C THR A 88 11.44 10.63 -7.35
N ARG A 89 10.55 11.38 -8.02
CA ARG A 89 10.45 12.83 -7.88
C ARG A 89 10.04 13.26 -6.46
N TRP A 90 9.10 12.53 -5.87
CA TRP A 90 8.72 12.76 -4.48
C TRP A 90 9.88 12.47 -3.53
N VAL A 91 10.60 11.34 -3.71
CA VAL A 91 11.79 11.02 -2.90
C VAL A 91 12.86 12.10 -3.01
N LYS A 92 13.12 12.63 -4.21
CA LYS A 92 14.04 13.75 -4.42
C LYS A 92 13.67 15.02 -3.62
N ALA A 93 12.37 15.23 -3.41
CA ALA A 93 11.88 16.37 -2.63
C ALA A 93 11.95 16.14 -1.10
N GLN A 94 12.30 14.93 -0.64
CA GLN A 94 12.45 14.64 0.78
C GLN A 94 13.81 15.08 1.30
N PRO A 95 13.93 15.35 2.62
CA PRO A 95 15.23 15.61 3.23
C PRO A 95 16.12 14.36 3.20
N CYS A 96 17.43 14.57 3.12
CA CYS A 96 18.43 13.52 3.23
C CYS A 96 18.27 12.73 4.53
N VAL A 97 18.22 11.41 4.45
CA VAL A 97 18.01 10.51 5.61
C VAL A 97 19.14 10.56 6.63
N CYS A 98 20.32 11.05 6.25
CA CYS A 98 21.51 11.12 7.11
C CYS A 98 21.65 12.48 7.84
N CYS A 99 21.34 13.58 7.17
CA CYS A 99 21.64 14.94 7.70
C CYS A 99 20.48 15.93 7.60
N ASN A 100 19.33 15.53 7.10
CA ASN A 100 18.15 16.38 6.89
C ASN A 100 18.35 17.59 5.93
N LYS A 101 19.52 17.72 5.27
CA LYS A 101 19.68 18.68 4.17
C LYS A 101 18.80 18.28 2.99
N GLN A 102 18.57 19.19 2.05
CA GLN A 102 17.88 18.89 0.81
C GLN A 102 18.56 17.71 0.09
N ALA A 103 17.79 16.71 -0.33
CA ALA A 103 18.32 15.64 -1.16
C ALA A 103 18.59 16.14 -2.59
N ASP A 104 19.63 15.59 -3.22
CA ASP A 104 19.95 15.87 -4.63
C ASP A 104 19.25 14.91 -5.57
N ASP A 105 19.66 13.64 -5.52
CA ASP A 105 19.11 12.58 -6.35
C ASP A 105 18.66 11.37 -5.52
N PRO A 106 17.57 10.69 -5.93
CA PRO A 106 17.17 9.46 -5.27
C PRO A 106 18.21 8.38 -5.53
N HIS A 107 18.87 7.93 -4.47
CA HIS A 107 19.86 6.87 -4.53
C HIS A 107 19.19 5.50 -4.58
N HIS A 108 19.48 4.71 -5.62
CA HIS A 108 18.98 3.34 -5.73
C HIS A 108 19.83 2.39 -4.91
N LEU A 109 19.16 1.45 -4.23
CA LEU A 109 19.78 0.42 -3.41
C LEU A 109 20.91 -0.32 -4.18
N ILE A 110 22.08 -0.43 -3.55
CA ILE A 110 23.26 -1.13 -4.10
C ILE A 110 23.74 -2.21 -3.12
N GLY A 111 24.44 -3.21 -3.61
CA GLY A 111 25.08 -4.25 -2.78
C GLY A 111 24.17 -5.36 -2.26
N HIS A 112 22.83 -5.26 -2.42
CA HIS A 112 21.86 -6.22 -1.90
C HIS A 112 21.24 -7.14 -2.98
N GLY A 113 21.92 -7.33 -4.11
CA GLY A 113 21.45 -8.20 -5.19
C GLY A 113 20.24 -7.68 -5.99
N GLN A 114 19.77 -6.47 -5.70
CA GLN A 114 18.65 -5.83 -6.43
C GLN A 114 19.09 -5.10 -7.69
N GLY A 115 20.34 -4.71 -7.77
CA GLY A 115 20.99 -4.11 -8.92
C GLY A 115 22.34 -4.79 -9.18
N GLY A 116 22.99 -4.43 -10.27
CA GLY A 116 24.32 -4.92 -10.62
C GLY A 116 25.00 -3.98 -11.59
N MET A 117 26.16 -4.39 -12.13
CA MET A 117 26.88 -3.56 -13.10
C MET A 117 26.00 -3.28 -14.32
N GLY A 118 25.60 -2.01 -14.51
CA GLY A 118 24.71 -1.58 -15.59
C GLY A 118 23.20 -1.75 -15.34
N THR A 119 22.78 -2.28 -14.18
CA THR A 119 21.35 -2.40 -13.84
C THR A 119 21.06 -1.70 -12.51
N LYS A 120 20.07 -0.79 -12.51
CA LYS A 120 19.58 -0.14 -11.29
C LYS A 120 18.53 -1.02 -10.61
N ALA A 121 18.43 -0.94 -9.31
CA ALA A 121 17.30 -1.50 -8.55
C ALA A 121 15.97 -0.87 -8.99
N HIS A 122 14.85 -1.48 -8.58
CA HIS A 122 13.53 -0.89 -8.79
C HIS A 122 13.43 0.51 -8.17
N ASP A 123 12.67 1.41 -8.79
CA ASP A 123 12.46 2.76 -8.25
C ASP A 123 11.78 2.76 -6.86
N LEU A 124 11.18 1.63 -6.46
CA LEU A 124 10.67 1.46 -5.11
C LEU A 124 11.80 1.48 -4.05
N PHE A 125 13.00 1.00 -4.42
CA PHE A 125 14.13 0.85 -3.52
C PHE A 125 15.10 2.01 -3.65
N VAL A 126 14.61 3.20 -3.30
CA VAL A 126 15.40 4.45 -3.33
C VAL A 126 15.35 5.15 -1.99
N ILE A 127 16.44 5.86 -1.68
CA ILE A 127 16.55 6.71 -0.50
C ILE A 127 16.95 8.13 -0.89
N PRO A 128 16.45 9.16 -0.21
CA PRO A 128 16.85 10.54 -0.45
C PRO A 128 18.21 10.81 0.20
N LEU A 129 19.21 11.10 -0.60
CA LEU A 129 20.54 11.48 -0.14
C LEU A 129 20.96 12.83 -0.73
N CYS A 130 21.66 13.66 0.06
CA CYS A 130 22.37 14.80 -0.46
C CYS A 130 23.65 14.34 -1.17
N ARG A 131 24.27 15.18 -1.97
CA ARG A 131 25.46 14.85 -2.74
C ARG A 131 26.58 14.24 -1.91
N GLU A 132 26.89 14.83 -0.76
CA GLU A 132 27.92 14.35 0.15
C GLU A 132 27.70 12.89 0.58
N HIS A 133 26.49 12.57 1.08
CA HIS A 133 26.17 11.22 1.53
C HIS A 133 25.95 10.22 0.42
N HIS A 134 25.53 10.68 -0.74
CA HIS A 134 25.46 9.85 -1.95
C HIS A 134 26.86 9.38 -2.38
N ASP A 135 27.82 10.28 -2.39
CA ASP A 135 29.21 9.99 -2.76
C ASP A 135 29.91 9.14 -1.68
N GLU A 136 29.62 9.41 -0.38
CA GLU A 136 30.10 8.58 0.74
C GLU A 136 29.61 7.13 0.62
N LEU A 137 28.32 6.93 0.31
CA LEU A 137 27.75 5.60 0.14
C LEU A 137 28.38 4.87 -1.07
N HIS A 138 28.61 5.56 -2.18
CA HIS A 138 29.26 4.95 -3.33
C HIS A 138 30.73 4.62 -3.10
N ALA A 139 31.42 5.38 -2.26
CA ALA A 139 32.83 5.15 -1.93
C ALA A 139 33.01 3.89 -1.06
N ASP A 140 32.19 3.74 0.01
CA ASP A 140 32.23 2.58 0.89
C ASP A 140 30.84 2.31 1.49
N PRO A 141 30.05 1.42 0.87
CA PRO A 141 28.73 1.07 1.36
C PRO A 141 28.73 0.46 2.77
N VAL A 142 29.77 -0.31 3.12
CA VAL A 142 29.87 -0.98 4.42
C VAL A 142 30.11 0.03 5.53
N ALA A 143 31.05 0.95 5.33
CA ALA A 143 31.30 2.03 6.27
C ALA A 143 30.09 2.97 6.41
N PHE A 144 29.40 3.25 5.32
CA PHE A 144 28.18 4.04 5.32
C PHE A 144 27.08 3.36 6.18
N GLU A 145 26.83 2.07 5.98
CA GLU A 145 25.83 1.33 6.76
C GLU A 145 26.18 1.23 8.23
N ALA A 146 27.44 1.07 8.56
CA ALA A 146 27.90 1.08 9.96
C ALA A 146 27.64 2.43 10.64
N LYS A 147 27.67 3.54 9.90
CA LYS A 147 27.51 4.90 10.42
C LYS A 147 26.07 5.38 10.46
N TYR A 148 25.28 5.09 9.43
CA TYR A 148 23.93 5.63 9.23
C TYR A 148 22.82 4.59 9.30
N GLY A 149 23.17 3.30 9.33
CA GLY A 149 22.26 2.17 9.35
C GLY A 149 22.12 1.48 7.99
N ASP A 150 21.61 0.26 8.03
CA ASP A 150 21.39 -0.61 6.87
C ASP A 150 20.51 0.09 5.82
N GLN A 151 20.95 0.08 4.57
CA GLN A 151 20.22 0.64 3.42
C GLN A 151 18.81 0.07 3.31
N LEU A 152 18.59 -1.22 3.60
CA LEU A 152 17.26 -1.84 3.54
C LEU A 152 16.32 -1.21 4.55
N MET A 153 16.79 -0.91 5.75
CA MET A 153 16.00 -0.23 6.78
C MET A 153 15.70 1.22 6.40
N LEU A 154 16.64 1.91 5.77
CA LEU A 154 16.43 3.26 5.27
C LEU A 154 15.38 3.27 4.15
N VAL A 155 15.47 2.34 3.19
CA VAL A 155 14.46 2.14 2.13
C VAL A 155 13.09 1.83 2.73
N PHE A 156 13.03 0.93 3.70
CA PHE A 156 11.76 0.57 4.36
C PHE A 156 11.07 1.79 4.98
N ARG A 157 11.81 2.64 5.69
CA ARG A 157 11.26 3.88 6.28
C ARG A 157 10.72 4.85 5.23
N VAL A 158 11.38 4.95 4.08
CA VAL A 158 10.92 5.80 2.98
C VAL A 158 9.64 5.26 2.37
N ILE A 159 9.54 3.94 2.15
CA ILE A 159 8.35 3.26 1.64
C ILE A 159 7.18 3.41 2.62
N ASP A 160 7.40 3.13 3.91
CA ASP A 160 6.39 3.27 4.96
C ASP A 160 5.80 4.68 4.98
N ARG A 161 6.67 5.71 4.97
CA ARG A 161 6.22 7.10 4.89
C ARG A 161 5.43 7.39 3.61
N ALA A 162 5.88 6.88 2.46
CA ALA A 162 5.21 7.09 1.19
C ALA A 162 3.82 6.47 1.15
N LEU A 163 3.65 5.28 1.74
CA LEU A 163 2.37 4.61 1.92
C LEU A 163 1.47 5.40 2.88
N ALA A 164 2.00 5.82 4.04
CA ALA A 164 1.24 6.53 5.06
C ALA A 164 0.62 7.84 4.54
N ILE A 165 1.27 8.51 3.60
CA ILE A 165 0.79 9.78 3.01
C ILE A 165 0.14 9.61 1.62
N GLY A 166 -0.03 8.36 1.14
CA GLY A 166 -0.72 8.06 -0.12
C GLY A 166 0.07 8.36 -1.40
N VAL A 167 1.40 8.43 -1.34
CA VAL A 167 2.25 8.60 -2.55
C VAL A 167 2.36 7.30 -3.34
N LEU A 168 2.28 6.17 -2.67
CA LEU A 168 2.29 4.81 -3.22
C LEU A 168 0.90 4.14 -3.12
N ALA A 169 -0.16 4.90 -3.17
CA ALA A 169 -1.53 4.37 -3.17
C ALA A 169 -2.00 4.03 -4.59
#